data_e2159f81e27a9a36d5d44e20054c1ec7
#
_entry.id   e2159f81e27a9a36d5d44e20054c1ec7
#
_cell.length_a   1.000
_cell.length_b   1.000
_cell.length_c   1.000
_cell.angle_alpha   90.00
_cell.angle_beta   90.00
_cell.angle_gamma   90.00
#
_symmetry.space_group_name_H-M   'P 1'
#
loop_
_entity.id
_entity.type
_entity.pdbx_description
1 polymer ?
#
loop_
_entity_poly.entity_id
_entity_poly.type
_entity_poly.pdbx_seq_one_letter_code
_entity_poly.pdbx_strand_id
1 'polypeptide(L)'
;RDLRMSRGLGDVYKRQAPIYCDANTANDQNQLVMETMKKVAERHGLVCLLHEKPFAGVNGSGKHVNWSLSTDTGENLFSPGKTPSQNAVFLLFLAAFVKGVDEYQELLRCSVAFAGNDHRLGAQEAPPAIISVFLGSELQSIIDAIVGESDYTETERKTLRIGVDVLPSIPQDTTDRNRTSPVAFTGNKFEFRMPGSSQSIAGPVTVLNTIMAEELSQFYAVLKEAPDFNKALHDLVRKAFIEHGRIIFNGNGYEEAWVEEAARRGLANLRSTADALPTYVLPKNVELMMKHGVYTKEEMFSRHEIHMEKYRKVIHIEAATMVDMVQHEILNAASEYESKLCETMLRKHEAAPELPCHVEKSLANSIGILNDKLLEQTVTLKTALETAPVGASGEEEMRYYHDVVAADMDAVRDTVDRLETLTAGKYWPYPTFYDLLFSV
;
A
#
# COMPACT_ATOMS: atom_id res chain seq x y z
N ARG A 1 -26.13 -11.39 6.80
CA ARG A 1 -25.39 -10.15 7.07
C ARG A 1 -23.91 -10.45 6.84
N ASP A 2 -23.27 -9.72 5.97
CA ASP A 2 -21.85 -9.94 5.67
C ASP A 2 -21.03 -9.49 6.89
N LEU A 3 -20.35 -10.43 7.56
CA LEU A 3 -19.51 -10.14 8.72
C LEU A 3 -18.41 -9.12 8.43
N ARG A 4 -18.05 -8.96 7.16
CA ARG A 4 -17.12 -7.93 6.70
C ARG A 4 -17.67 -6.51 6.85
N MET A 5 -18.98 -6.36 7.01
CA MET A 5 -19.63 -5.06 7.24
C MET A 5 -19.48 -4.54 8.67
N SER A 6 -19.08 -5.38 9.62
CA SER A 6 -18.82 -4.97 11.00
C SER A 6 -17.51 -4.18 11.19
N ARG A 7 -16.71 -4.05 10.15
CA ARG A 7 -15.49 -3.25 10.16
C ARG A 7 -15.76 -1.77 9.89
N GLY A 8 -16.58 -1.17 10.72
CA GLY A 8 -17.16 0.13 10.45
C GLY A 8 -18.09 0.01 9.25
N LEU A 9 -18.99 0.90 9.00
CA LEU A 9 -20.02 0.93 7.95
C LEU A 9 -19.70 0.10 6.68
N GLY A 10 -19.41 -1.17 6.85
CA GLY A 10 -19.21 -2.24 5.90
C GLY A 10 -18.31 -1.97 4.70
N ASP A 11 -17.44 -2.90 4.39
CA ASP A 11 -16.62 -2.90 3.17
C ASP A 11 -17.43 -2.65 1.89
N VAL A 12 -18.72 -2.98 1.90
CA VAL A 12 -19.64 -2.73 0.77
C VAL A 12 -19.72 -1.25 0.42
N TYR A 13 -19.64 -0.36 1.41
CA TYR A 13 -19.68 1.09 1.20
C TYR A 13 -18.31 1.72 1.02
N LYS A 14 -17.24 1.05 1.42
CA LYS A 14 -15.87 1.52 1.22
C LYS A 14 -15.38 1.38 -0.22
N ARG A 15 -15.90 0.40 -0.96
CA ARG A 15 -15.49 0.09 -2.33
C ARG A 15 -16.46 0.71 -3.33
N GLN A 16 -16.58 2.01 -3.31
CA GLN A 16 -17.29 2.71 -4.37
C GLN A 16 -16.34 2.94 -5.53
N ALA A 17 -16.74 2.48 -6.71
CA ALA A 17 -16.09 2.83 -7.95
C ALA A 17 -16.82 4.04 -8.54
N PRO A 18 -16.20 5.23 -8.60
CA PRO A 18 -16.75 6.36 -9.32
C PRO A 18 -16.83 6.04 -10.81
N ILE A 19 -17.72 6.70 -11.53
CA ILE A 19 -17.73 6.67 -12.99
C ILE A 19 -16.41 7.26 -13.47
N TYR A 20 -15.71 6.56 -14.36
CA TYR A 20 -14.43 7.01 -14.88
C TYR A 20 -14.57 8.33 -15.67
N CYS A 21 -13.58 9.16 -15.60
CA CYS A 21 -13.44 10.41 -16.31
C CYS A 21 -11.95 10.65 -16.63
N ASP A 22 -11.63 11.78 -17.24
CA ASP A 22 -10.23 12.15 -17.45
C ASP A 22 -9.45 12.24 -16.13
N ALA A 23 -8.15 12.04 -16.21
CA ALA A 23 -7.27 11.89 -15.04
C ALA A 23 -7.29 13.10 -14.10
N ASN A 24 -7.39 14.32 -14.65
CA ASN A 24 -7.43 15.55 -13.87
C ASN A 24 -8.74 15.64 -13.08
N THR A 25 -9.87 15.50 -13.76
CA THR A 25 -11.19 15.48 -13.12
C THR A 25 -11.31 14.36 -12.07
N ALA A 26 -10.79 13.16 -12.35
CA ALA A 26 -10.81 12.06 -11.40
C ALA A 26 -10.01 12.38 -10.12
N ASN A 27 -8.88 13.06 -10.25
CA ASN A 27 -8.10 13.51 -9.10
C ASN A 27 -8.86 14.53 -8.25
N ASP A 28 -9.44 15.55 -8.89
CA ASP A 28 -10.20 16.60 -8.20
C ASP A 28 -11.43 16.02 -7.49
N GLN A 29 -12.17 15.15 -8.16
CA GLN A 29 -13.29 14.42 -7.56
C GLN A 29 -12.86 13.59 -6.36
N ASN A 30 -11.70 12.91 -6.43
CA ASN A 30 -11.17 12.15 -5.31
C ASN A 30 -10.88 13.05 -4.10
N GLN A 31 -10.27 14.22 -4.29
CA GLN A 31 -10.03 15.18 -3.20
C GLN A 31 -11.35 15.66 -2.59
N LEU A 32 -12.31 16.03 -3.43
CA LEU A 32 -13.63 16.47 -2.97
C LEU A 32 -14.37 15.38 -2.19
N VAL A 33 -14.31 14.12 -2.66
CA VAL A 33 -14.91 12.97 -1.94
C VAL A 33 -14.28 12.79 -0.57
N MET A 34 -12.95 12.83 -0.45
CA MET A 34 -12.25 12.71 0.82
C MET A 34 -12.69 13.80 1.82
N GLU A 35 -12.78 15.03 1.38
CA GLU A 35 -13.24 16.15 2.21
C GLU A 35 -14.72 16.01 2.59
N THR A 36 -15.54 15.59 1.65
CA THR A 36 -16.98 15.39 1.86
C THR A 36 -17.23 14.26 2.87
N MET A 37 -16.47 13.15 2.79
CA MET A 37 -16.58 12.05 3.75
C MET A 37 -16.33 12.51 5.19
N LYS A 38 -15.30 13.33 5.43
CA LYS A 38 -15.01 13.89 6.75
C LYS A 38 -16.17 14.75 7.27
N LYS A 39 -16.63 15.69 6.44
CA LYS A 39 -17.75 16.60 6.82
C LYS A 39 -19.07 15.86 7.07
N VAL A 40 -19.37 14.84 6.27
CA VAL A 40 -20.59 14.04 6.46
C VAL A 40 -20.49 13.19 7.72
N ALA A 41 -19.35 12.53 7.97
CA ALA A 41 -19.14 11.78 9.19
C ALA A 41 -19.35 12.65 10.44
N GLU A 42 -18.74 13.83 10.48
CA GLU A 42 -18.88 14.79 11.58
C GLU A 42 -20.35 15.17 11.84
N ARG A 43 -21.14 15.43 10.78
CA ARG A 43 -22.58 15.74 10.92
C ARG A 43 -23.41 14.61 11.52
N HIS A 44 -22.92 13.38 11.43
CA HIS A 44 -23.55 12.18 11.98
C HIS A 44 -22.93 11.73 13.30
N GLY A 45 -22.07 12.55 13.93
CA GLY A 45 -21.39 12.21 15.18
C GLY A 45 -20.35 11.09 15.01
N LEU A 46 -19.85 10.87 13.79
CA LEU A 46 -18.85 9.87 13.43
C LEU A 46 -17.54 10.53 13.04
N VAL A 47 -16.44 9.79 13.11
CA VAL A 47 -15.12 10.22 12.63
C VAL A 47 -14.76 9.44 11.37
N CYS A 48 -14.38 10.14 10.31
CA CYS A 48 -13.83 9.53 9.09
C CYS A 48 -12.32 9.46 9.18
N LEU A 49 -11.78 8.30 9.46
CA LEU A 49 -10.34 8.05 9.47
C LEU A 49 -9.85 7.68 8.07
N LEU A 50 -9.23 8.63 7.39
CA LEU A 50 -8.48 8.38 6.16
C LEU A 50 -7.04 8.01 6.55
N HIS A 51 -6.88 6.89 7.24
CA HIS A 51 -5.60 6.35 7.68
C HIS A 51 -5.36 4.99 7.04
N GLU A 52 -4.14 4.72 6.63
CA GLU A 52 -3.77 3.54 5.84
C GLU A 52 -3.87 2.26 6.64
N LYS A 53 -3.49 2.30 7.91
CA LYS A 53 -3.46 1.14 8.80
C LYS A 53 -3.86 1.55 10.23
N PRO A 54 -5.16 1.87 10.47
CA PRO A 54 -5.59 2.34 11.80
C PRO A 54 -5.50 1.25 12.88
N PHE A 55 -5.57 -0.04 12.48
CA PHE A 55 -5.55 -1.16 13.42
C PHE A 55 -4.58 -2.25 12.97
N ALA A 56 -3.76 -2.75 13.91
CA ALA A 56 -2.88 -3.89 13.68
C ALA A 56 -3.70 -5.18 13.45
N GLY A 57 -3.18 -6.10 12.62
CA GLY A 57 -3.79 -7.41 12.41
C GLY A 57 -5.06 -7.44 11.54
N VAL A 58 -5.62 -6.30 11.13
CA VAL A 58 -6.79 -6.21 10.23
C VAL A 58 -6.42 -5.51 8.93
N ASN A 59 -7.29 -5.60 7.92
CA ASN A 59 -7.04 -4.98 6.62
C ASN A 59 -6.84 -3.47 6.74
N GLY A 60 -5.86 -2.95 6.00
CA GLY A 60 -5.64 -1.52 5.85
C GLY A 60 -6.64 -0.87 4.89
N SER A 61 -6.48 0.43 4.68
CA SER A 61 -7.28 1.22 3.75
C SER A 61 -6.40 1.83 2.66
N GLY A 62 -6.80 1.66 1.41
CA GLY A 62 -6.08 2.17 0.26
C GLY A 62 -7.01 2.58 -0.87
N LYS A 63 -6.42 3.12 -1.92
CA LYS A 63 -7.10 3.46 -3.17
C LYS A 63 -6.59 2.59 -4.29
N HIS A 64 -7.50 2.12 -5.14
CA HIS A 64 -7.15 1.45 -6.36
C HIS A 64 -7.35 2.43 -7.52
N VAL A 65 -6.26 2.87 -8.13
CA VAL A 65 -6.30 3.74 -9.30
C VAL A 65 -6.55 2.88 -10.53
N ASN A 66 -7.77 2.93 -11.05
CA ASN A 66 -8.08 2.33 -12.34
C ASN A 66 -7.66 3.30 -13.44
N TRP A 67 -6.69 2.90 -14.24
CA TRP A 67 -6.04 3.73 -15.24
C TRP A 67 -6.06 3.07 -16.62
N SER A 68 -6.39 3.84 -17.64
CA SER A 68 -6.43 3.41 -19.04
C SER A 68 -6.09 4.57 -19.95
N LEU A 69 -5.85 4.27 -21.23
CA LEU A 69 -5.67 5.26 -22.29
C LEU A 69 -6.78 5.12 -23.32
N SER A 70 -7.27 6.23 -23.82
CA SER A 70 -8.23 6.26 -24.93
C SER A 70 -7.85 7.33 -25.94
N THR A 71 -8.33 7.15 -27.18
CA THR A 71 -8.29 8.19 -28.20
C THR A 71 -9.26 9.31 -27.86
N ASP A 72 -9.18 10.44 -28.56
CA ASP A 72 -10.13 11.55 -28.52
C ASP A 72 -11.54 11.13 -28.99
N THR A 73 -11.65 10.06 -29.77
CA THR A 73 -12.92 9.45 -30.19
C THR A 73 -13.49 8.48 -29.15
N GLY A 74 -12.79 8.25 -28.04
CA GLY A 74 -13.21 7.39 -26.92
C GLY A 74 -12.90 5.90 -27.10
N GLU A 75 -12.07 5.52 -28.08
CA GLU A 75 -11.60 4.15 -28.24
C GLU A 75 -10.55 3.82 -27.17
N ASN A 76 -10.79 2.77 -26.38
CA ASN A 76 -9.88 2.32 -25.34
C ASN A 76 -8.73 1.50 -25.93
N LEU A 77 -7.50 1.97 -25.77
CA LEU A 77 -6.27 1.38 -26.32
C LEU A 77 -5.80 0.13 -25.57
N PHE A 78 -6.31 -0.11 -24.37
CA PHE A 78 -6.11 -1.35 -23.62
C PHE A 78 -7.24 -2.35 -23.75
N SER A 79 -8.16 -2.15 -24.71
CA SER A 79 -9.19 -3.14 -25.01
C SER A 79 -8.60 -4.28 -25.83
N PRO A 80 -8.52 -5.52 -25.30
CA PRO A 80 -7.94 -6.66 -26.03
C PRO A 80 -8.81 -7.11 -27.22
N GLY A 81 -10.10 -6.74 -27.22
CA GLY A 81 -11.04 -7.20 -28.24
C GLY A 81 -11.41 -8.67 -28.10
N LYS A 82 -11.90 -9.27 -29.18
CA LYS A 82 -12.29 -10.69 -29.21
C LYS A 82 -11.10 -11.63 -29.41
N THR A 83 -10.06 -11.16 -30.09
CA THR A 83 -8.83 -11.90 -30.43
C THR A 83 -7.61 -11.10 -29.98
N PRO A 84 -7.24 -11.13 -28.69
CA PRO A 84 -6.15 -10.32 -28.14
C PRO A 84 -4.80 -10.55 -28.85
N SER A 85 -4.50 -11.80 -29.26
CA SER A 85 -3.28 -12.19 -29.96
C SER A 85 -3.13 -11.55 -31.35
N GLN A 86 -4.20 -11.09 -31.95
CA GLN A 86 -4.21 -10.45 -33.28
C GLN A 86 -4.41 -8.93 -33.18
N ASN A 87 -4.66 -8.39 -31.99
CA ASN A 87 -4.84 -6.96 -31.80
C ASN A 87 -3.51 -6.24 -31.62
N ALA A 88 -2.92 -5.82 -32.73
CA ALA A 88 -1.60 -5.17 -32.75
C ALA A 88 -1.55 -3.87 -31.93
N VAL A 89 -2.65 -3.10 -31.92
CA VAL A 89 -2.74 -1.86 -31.12
C VAL A 89 -2.68 -2.22 -29.62
N PHE A 90 -3.51 -3.14 -29.18
CA PHE A 90 -3.52 -3.61 -27.80
C PHE A 90 -2.14 -4.12 -27.36
N LEU A 91 -1.51 -4.99 -28.18
CA LEU A 91 -0.20 -5.56 -27.87
C LEU A 91 0.91 -4.50 -27.81
N LEU A 92 0.87 -3.50 -28.68
CA LEU A 92 1.80 -2.37 -28.65
C LEU A 92 1.70 -1.58 -27.34
N PHE A 93 0.47 -1.20 -26.94
CA PHE A 93 0.24 -0.44 -25.72
C PHE A 93 0.53 -1.28 -24.47
N LEU A 94 0.23 -2.58 -24.50
CA LEU A 94 0.59 -3.51 -23.43
C LEU A 94 2.11 -3.62 -23.26
N ALA A 95 2.84 -3.78 -24.36
CA ALA A 95 4.32 -3.84 -24.35
C ALA A 95 4.94 -2.54 -23.83
N ALA A 96 4.43 -1.37 -24.27
CA ALA A 96 4.85 -0.07 -23.79
C ALA A 96 4.60 0.06 -22.27
N PHE A 97 3.45 -0.38 -21.77
CA PHE A 97 3.14 -0.34 -20.35
C PHE A 97 4.07 -1.22 -19.52
N VAL A 98 4.27 -2.47 -19.94
CA VAL A 98 5.18 -3.41 -19.25
C VAL A 98 6.59 -2.85 -19.21
N LYS A 99 7.10 -2.33 -20.34
CA LYS A 99 8.41 -1.70 -20.42
C LYS A 99 8.53 -0.49 -19.48
N GLY A 100 7.58 0.44 -19.55
CA GLY A 100 7.62 1.66 -18.72
C GLY A 100 7.53 1.36 -17.23
N VAL A 101 6.70 0.41 -16.80
CA VAL A 101 6.62 0.01 -15.40
C VAL A 101 7.91 -0.67 -14.94
N ASP A 102 8.56 -1.48 -15.79
CA ASP A 102 9.84 -2.12 -15.45
C ASP A 102 10.98 -1.10 -15.35
N GLU A 103 11.10 -0.20 -16.30
CA GLU A 103 12.17 0.80 -16.32
C GLU A 103 12.08 1.84 -15.20
N TYR A 104 10.84 2.19 -14.80
CA TYR A 104 10.58 3.26 -13.82
C TYR A 104 9.87 2.76 -12.55
N GLN A 105 10.07 1.48 -12.19
CA GLN A 105 9.42 0.87 -11.03
C GLN A 105 9.68 1.63 -9.73
N GLU A 106 10.91 2.16 -9.55
CA GLU A 106 11.28 2.92 -8.36
C GLU A 106 10.53 4.26 -8.30
N LEU A 107 10.39 4.96 -9.43
CA LEU A 107 9.63 6.21 -9.49
C LEU A 107 8.14 5.98 -9.21
N LEU A 108 7.58 4.88 -9.73
CA LEU A 108 6.21 4.49 -9.44
C LEU A 108 6.04 4.14 -7.95
N ARG A 109 7.02 3.45 -7.32
CA ARG A 109 7.02 3.21 -5.87
C ARG A 109 7.13 4.51 -5.07
N CYS A 110 7.98 5.46 -5.49
CA CYS A 110 8.08 6.78 -4.86
C CYS A 110 6.75 7.55 -4.89
N SER A 111 5.95 7.41 -5.94
CA SER A 111 4.68 8.11 -6.08
C SER A 111 3.67 7.78 -4.98
N VAL A 112 3.89 6.69 -4.24
CA VAL A 112 3.03 6.21 -3.14
C VAL A 112 3.78 6.13 -1.80
N ALA A 113 5.00 6.68 -1.74
CA ALA A 113 5.85 6.63 -0.56
C ALA A 113 5.47 7.73 0.44
N PHE A 114 5.06 7.31 1.65
CA PHE A 114 4.89 8.16 2.83
C PHE A 114 4.67 7.29 4.07
N ALA A 115 4.89 7.84 5.28
CA ALA A 115 4.93 7.10 6.53
C ALA A 115 3.71 6.19 6.76
N GLY A 116 2.49 6.70 6.61
CA GLY A 116 1.28 5.90 6.81
C GLY A 116 1.15 4.68 5.88
N ASN A 117 1.70 4.77 4.66
CA ASN A 117 1.64 3.66 3.70
C ASN A 117 2.68 2.57 3.99
N ASP A 118 3.76 2.91 4.70
CA ASP A 118 4.78 1.94 5.13
C ASP A 118 4.17 0.89 6.07
N HIS A 119 3.23 1.28 6.94
CA HIS A 119 2.50 0.36 7.81
C HIS A 119 1.49 -0.53 7.06
N ARG A 120 1.09 -0.16 5.84
CA ARG A 120 0.05 -0.85 5.08
C ARG A 120 0.61 -1.86 4.10
N LEU A 121 1.68 -1.54 3.37
CA LEU A 121 2.18 -2.37 2.27
C LEU A 121 2.72 -3.72 2.76
N GLY A 122 2.44 -4.77 1.99
CA GLY A 122 2.99 -6.10 2.20
C GLY A 122 2.15 -7.05 3.05
N ALA A 123 0.99 -6.63 3.58
CA ALA A 123 0.14 -7.49 4.40
C ALA A 123 -1.36 -7.14 4.30
N GLN A 124 -2.23 -8.09 4.64
CA GLN A 124 -3.68 -7.90 4.83
C GLN A 124 -4.36 -7.13 3.68
N GLU A 125 -4.33 -7.72 2.49
CA GLU A 125 -4.91 -7.21 1.25
C GLU A 125 -4.20 -5.96 0.65
N ALA A 126 -3.08 -5.53 1.20
CA ALA A 126 -2.24 -4.52 0.58
C ALA A 126 -1.10 -5.18 -0.23
N PRO A 127 -0.77 -4.68 -1.43
CA PRO A 127 0.28 -5.27 -2.24
C PRO A 127 1.66 -5.12 -1.58
N PRO A 128 2.63 -6.01 -1.90
CA PRO A 128 4.00 -5.85 -1.46
C PRO A 128 4.67 -4.60 -2.07
N ALA A 129 5.80 -4.19 -1.50
CA ALA A 129 6.56 -3.04 -1.97
C ALA A 129 7.27 -3.27 -3.33
N ILE A 130 7.35 -4.52 -3.78
CA ILE A 130 7.91 -4.88 -5.08
C ILE A 130 6.87 -4.59 -6.17
N ILE A 131 7.20 -3.70 -7.09
CA ILE A 131 6.34 -3.44 -8.26
C ILE A 131 6.35 -4.66 -9.17
N SER A 132 5.18 -5.18 -9.49
CA SER A 132 4.98 -6.26 -10.47
C SER A 132 3.65 -6.07 -11.19
N VAL A 133 3.55 -6.63 -12.39
CA VAL A 133 2.37 -6.54 -13.27
C VAL A 133 1.72 -7.91 -13.37
N PHE A 134 0.47 -7.99 -12.95
CA PHE A 134 -0.39 -9.17 -13.16
C PHE A 134 -1.16 -9.03 -14.46
N LEU A 135 -1.07 -10.00 -15.33
CA LEU A 135 -1.76 -10.03 -16.64
C LEU A 135 -2.78 -11.16 -16.75
N GLY A 136 -2.63 -12.20 -15.94
CA GLY A 136 -3.43 -13.43 -16.04
C GLY A 136 -2.87 -14.44 -17.05
N SER A 137 -3.40 -15.65 -17.01
CA SER A 137 -2.86 -16.79 -17.77
C SER A 137 -3.02 -16.66 -19.29
N GLU A 138 -4.11 -16.05 -19.75
CA GLU A 138 -4.36 -15.87 -21.19
C GLU A 138 -3.33 -14.93 -21.84
N LEU A 139 -3.14 -13.74 -21.27
CA LEU A 139 -2.15 -12.78 -21.78
C LEU A 139 -0.72 -13.30 -21.62
N GLN A 140 -0.44 -14.02 -20.53
CA GLN A 140 0.86 -14.68 -20.37
C GLN A 140 1.14 -15.66 -21.51
N SER A 141 0.17 -16.51 -21.87
CA SER A 141 0.33 -17.46 -22.97
C SER A 141 0.54 -16.78 -24.34
N ILE A 142 -0.12 -15.65 -24.57
CA ILE A 142 0.09 -14.84 -25.76
C ILE A 142 1.51 -14.26 -25.80
N ILE A 143 1.98 -13.72 -24.68
CA ILE A 143 3.34 -13.18 -24.55
C ILE A 143 4.38 -14.28 -24.76
N ASP A 144 4.19 -15.45 -24.17
CA ASP A 144 5.09 -16.59 -24.31
C ASP A 144 5.16 -17.05 -25.77
N ALA A 145 4.04 -17.06 -26.50
CA ALA A 145 4.03 -17.36 -27.93
C ALA A 145 4.77 -16.30 -28.77
N ILE A 146 4.60 -15.01 -28.47
CA ILE A 146 5.31 -13.91 -29.16
C ILE A 146 6.82 -14.01 -28.91
N VAL A 147 7.22 -14.26 -27.67
CA VAL A 147 8.64 -14.40 -27.29
C VAL A 147 9.27 -15.63 -27.92
N GLY A 148 8.54 -16.76 -27.92
CA GLY A 148 9.00 -18.04 -28.45
C GLY A 148 8.89 -18.18 -29.98
N GLU A 149 8.37 -17.18 -30.71
CA GLU A 149 8.09 -17.25 -32.15
C GLU A 149 7.25 -18.49 -32.54
N SER A 150 6.31 -18.86 -31.68
CA SER A 150 5.42 -20.00 -31.86
C SER A 150 4.00 -19.55 -32.18
N ASP A 151 3.23 -20.40 -32.88
CA ASP A 151 1.81 -20.14 -33.11
C ASP A 151 1.06 -20.18 -31.76
N TYR A 152 0.31 -19.12 -31.47
CA TYR A 152 -0.60 -19.10 -30.33
C TYR A 152 -1.78 -20.04 -30.61
N THR A 153 -1.90 -21.09 -29.79
CA THR A 153 -3.09 -21.95 -29.81
C THR A 153 -4.08 -21.41 -28.79
N GLU A 154 -5.23 -20.97 -29.24
CA GLU A 154 -6.30 -20.44 -28.38
C GLU A 154 -6.61 -21.45 -27.27
N THR A 155 -6.37 -21.07 -26.03
CA THR A 155 -6.67 -21.92 -24.89
C THR A 155 -8.19 -21.98 -24.76
N GLU A 156 -8.79 -23.16 -24.94
CA GLU A 156 -10.23 -23.34 -24.75
C GLU A 156 -10.64 -22.73 -23.42
N ARG A 157 -11.61 -21.82 -23.44
CA ARG A 157 -12.19 -21.23 -22.23
C ARG A 157 -12.65 -22.36 -21.32
N LYS A 158 -11.90 -22.62 -20.27
CA LYS A 158 -12.23 -23.64 -19.28
C LYS A 158 -13.56 -23.27 -18.64
N THR A 159 -14.60 -24.01 -18.94
CA THR A 159 -15.88 -23.95 -18.23
C THR A 159 -15.73 -24.70 -16.91
N LEU A 160 -15.96 -24.03 -15.80
CA LEU A 160 -16.00 -24.65 -14.49
C LEU A 160 -17.26 -25.55 -14.46
N ARG A 161 -17.07 -26.86 -14.58
CA ARG A 161 -18.13 -27.83 -14.30
C ARG A 161 -18.15 -28.06 -12.80
N ILE A 162 -19.01 -27.34 -12.10
CA ILE A 162 -19.35 -27.68 -10.73
C ILE A 162 -20.23 -28.92 -10.82
N GLY A 163 -19.79 -30.03 -10.25
CA GLY A 163 -20.37 -31.39 -10.44
C GLY A 163 -21.80 -31.59 -9.92
N VAL A 164 -22.72 -30.69 -10.23
CA VAL A 164 -24.15 -30.78 -9.96
C VAL A 164 -24.87 -30.35 -11.25
N ASP A 165 -25.61 -31.26 -11.85
CA ASP A 165 -26.28 -31.10 -13.13
C ASP A 165 -27.39 -30.00 -13.23
N VAL A 166 -27.51 -29.16 -12.19
CA VAL A 166 -28.59 -28.14 -12.08
C VAL A 166 -28.09 -26.70 -12.22
N LEU A 167 -26.78 -26.47 -12.29
CA LEU A 167 -26.24 -25.11 -12.46
C LEU A 167 -25.78 -24.91 -13.92
N PRO A 168 -26.12 -23.76 -14.55
CA PRO A 168 -25.59 -23.42 -15.84
C PRO A 168 -24.06 -23.37 -15.79
N SER A 169 -23.40 -23.82 -16.87
CA SER A 169 -21.95 -23.70 -17.01
C SER A 169 -21.55 -22.23 -16.92
N ILE A 170 -20.84 -21.88 -15.86
CA ILE A 170 -20.30 -20.52 -15.66
C ILE A 170 -18.97 -20.48 -16.40
N PRO A 171 -18.78 -19.56 -17.38
CA PRO A 171 -17.45 -19.36 -17.95
C PRO A 171 -16.50 -19.00 -16.82
N GLN A 172 -15.35 -19.70 -16.75
CA GLN A 172 -14.31 -19.33 -15.82
C GLN A 172 -13.88 -17.90 -16.13
N ASP A 173 -14.00 -17.00 -15.17
CA ASP A 173 -13.51 -15.64 -15.32
C ASP A 173 -11.99 -15.71 -15.46
N THR A 174 -11.50 -15.46 -16.68
CA THR A 174 -10.06 -15.45 -16.98
C THR A 174 -9.35 -14.24 -16.34
N THR A 175 -10.12 -13.31 -15.80
CA THR A 175 -9.64 -12.21 -14.95
C THR A 175 -9.56 -12.67 -13.50
N ASP A 176 -8.74 -13.69 -13.21
CA ASP A 176 -8.42 -14.03 -11.82
C ASP A 176 -7.77 -12.81 -11.19
N ARG A 177 -8.51 -12.14 -10.30
CA ARG A 177 -8.04 -10.95 -9.60
C ARG A 177 -7.04 -11.39 -8.55
N ASN A 178 -5.78 -11.52 -8.93
CA ASN A 178 -4.73 -11.65 -7.95
C ASN A 178 -4.71 -10.39 -7.07
N ARG A 179 -5.24 -10.50 -5.85
CA ARG A 179 -5.35 -9.38 -4.92
C ARG A 179 -4.01 -8.90 -4.38
N THR A 180 -2.95 -9.67 -4.62
CA THR A 180 -1.61 -9.40 -4.10
C THR A 180 -0.75 -8.58 -5.06
N SER A 181 -1.16 -8.41 -6.33
CA SER A 181 -0.36 -7.68 -7.31
C SER A 181 -0.49 -6.17 -7.16
N PRO A 182 0.62 -5.42 -7.13
CA PRO A 182 0.61 -3.95 -7.10
C PRO A 182 -0.06 -3.31 -8.31
N VAL A 183 0.17 -3.90 -9.49
CA VAL A 183 -0.42 -3.48 -10.76
C VAL A 183 -1.09 -4.68 -11.39
N ALA A 184 -2.38 -4.59 -11.71
CA ALA A 184 -3.12 -5.68 -12.31
C ALA A 184 -3.90 -5.21 -13.53
N PHE A 185 -3.82 -5.98 -14.62
CA PHE A 185 -4.69 -5.81 -15.77
C PHE A 185 -6.09 -6.36 -15.46
N THR A 186 -7.12 -5.57 -15.68
CA THR A 186 -8.51 -5.92 -15.35
C THR A 186 -9.43 -5.84 -16.56
N GLY A 187 -8.99 -6.40 -17.69
CA GLY A 187 -9.76 -6.59 -18.90
C GLY A 187 -9.66 -5.45 -19.92
N ASN A 188 -9.60 -4.19 -19.52
CA ASN A 188 -9.44 -3.04 -20.43
C ASN A 188 -8.74 -1.84 -19.77
N LYS A 189 -8.10 -2.06 -18.62
CA LYS A 189 -7.42 -1.06 -17.83
C LYS A 189 -6.46 -1.71 -16.85
N PHE A 190 -5.55 -0.95 -16.33
CA PHE A 190 -4.69 -1.34 -15.21
C PHE A 190 -5.23 -0.77 -13.91
N GLU A 191 -5.13 -1.56 -12.86
CA GLU A 191 -5.47 -1.18 -11.50
C GLU A 191 -4.18 -1.07 -10.69
N PHE A 192 -3.78 0.15 -10.31
CA PHE A 192 -2.65 0.39 -9.43
C PHE A 192 -3.14 0.48 -7.98
N ARG A 193 -2.73 -0.48 -7.14
CA ARG A 193 -3.33 -0.77 -5.83
C ARG A 193 -2.54 -0.24 -4.64
N MET A 194 -1.40 0.39 -4.87
CA MET A 194 -0.51 0.83 -3.79
C MET A 194 -0.88 2.16 -3.12
N PRO A 195 -1.60 3.11 -3.74
CA PRO A 195 -1.90 4.38 -3.09
C PRO A 195 -2.65 4.20 -1.77
N GLY A 196 -2.20 4.92 -0.73
CA GLY A 196 -2.83 4.94 0.57
C GLY A 196 -4.15 5.72 0.60
N SER A 197 -4.99 5.49 1.62
CA SER A 197 -6.32 6.10 1.74
C SER A 197 -6.28 7.61 1.90
N SER A 198 -5.25 8.16 2.54
CA SER A 198 -5.09 9.61 2.74
C SER A 198 -4.41 10.33 1.57
N GLN A 199 -3.76 9.59 0.65
CA GLN A 199 -3.00 10.17 -0.45
C GLN A 199 -3.88 10.75 -1.56
N SER A 200 -3.34 11.77 -2.25
CA SER A 200 -3.80 12.17 -3.58
C SER A 200 -3.38 11.13 -4.62
N ILE A 201 -4.24 10.88 -5.59
CA ILE A 201 -3.91 10.01 -6.74
C ILE A 201 -3.12 10.75 -7.83
N ALA A 202 -2.89 12.06 -7.70
CA ALA A 202 -2.16 12.86 -8.68
C ALA A 202 -0.75 12.34 -8.94
N GLY A 203 0.01 12.02 -7.87
CA GLY A 203 1.38 11.50 -8.00
C GLY A 203 1.46 10.24 -8.87
N PRO A 204 0.76 9.15 -8.49
CA PRO A 204 0.73 7.93 -9.29
C PRO A 204 0.29 8.12 -10.73
N VAL A 205 -0.76 8.93 -10.96
CA VAL A 205 -1.29 9.19 -12.31
C VAL A 205 -0.30 9.98 -13.15
N THR A 206 0.36 10.99 -12.56
CA THR A 206 1.42 11.75 -13.24
C THR A 206 2.56 10.82 -13.68
N VAL A 207 3.02 9.95 -12.79
CA VAL A 207 4.08 8.98 -13.14
C VAL A 207 3.63 8.05 -14.25
N LEU A 208 2.44 7.41 -14.13
CA LEU A 208 1.91 6.50 -15.16
C LEU A 208 1.78 7.18 -16.53
N ASN A 209 1.26 8.40 -16.57
CA ASN A 209 1.14 9.15 -17.83
C ASN A 209 2.49 9.48 -18.44
N THR A 210 3.47 9.87 -17.62
CA THR A 210 4.79 10.29 -18.08
C THR A 210 5.61 9.12 -18.60
N ILE A 211 5.61 7.97 -17.89
CA ILE A 211 6.31 6.77 -18.37
C ILE A 211 5.71 6.25 -19.68
N MET A 212 4.38 6.30 -19.81
CA MET A 212 3.74 5.92 -21.08
C MET A 212 4.07 6.87 -22.21
N ALA A 213 4.12 8.18 -21.94
CA ALA A 213 4.53 9.16 -22.95
C ALA A 213 5.97 8.89 -23.44
N GLU A 214 6.87 8.52 -22.52
CA GLU A 214 8.24 8.15 -22.85
C GLU A 214 8.30 6.93 -23.76
N GLU A 215 7.64 5.83 -23.35
CA GLU A 215 7.69 4.58 -24.10
C GLU A 215 7.05 4.70 -25.49
N LEU A 216 5.92 5.39 -25.56
CA LEU A 216 5.26 5.65 -26.83
C LEU A 216 6.10 6.56 -27.75
N SER A 217 6.83 7.52 -27.19
CA SER A 217 7.77 8.36 -27.95
C SER A 217 8.93 7.53 -28.53
N GLN A 218 9.49 6.62 -27.73
CA GLN A 218 10.55 5.70 -28.21
C GLN A 218 10.02 4.75 -29.27
N PHE A 219 8.85 4.16 -29.06
CA PHE A 219 8.23 3.25 -30.02
C PHE A 219 7.89 3.97 -31.35
N TYR A 220 7.38 5.19 -31.25
CA TYR A 220 7.09 6.00 -32.42
C TYR A 220 8.35 6.30 -33.24
N ALA A 221 9.47 6.65 -32.57
CA ALA A 221 10.73 6.92 -33.27
C ALA A 221 11.21 5.71 -34.09
N VAL A 222 11.07 4.49 -33.56
CA VAL A 222 11.43 3.26 -34.25
C VAL A 222 10.49 2.97 -35.42
N LEU A 223 9.18 3.05 -35.20
CA LEU A 223 8.16 2.66 -36.17
C LEU A 223 8.04 3.64 -37.34
N LYS A 224 8.24 4.95 -37.07
CA LYS A 224 8.13 6.00 -38.10
C LYS A 224 9.11 5.82 -39.24
N GLU A 225 10.33 5.35 -38.95
CA GLU A 225 11.40 5.22 -39.93
C GLU A 225 11.54 3.80 -40.49
N ALA A 226 10.67 2.88 -40.06
CA ALA A 226 10.74 1.48 -40.46
C ALA A 226 10.31 1.28 -41.92
N PRO A 227 11.11 0.62 -42.75
CA PRO A 227 10.75 0.31 -44.14
C PRO A 227 9.61 -0.71 -44.25
N ASP A 228 9.50 -1.60 -43.26
CA ASP A 228 8.39 -2.57 -43.11
C ASP A 228 7.80 -2.35 -41.71
N PHE A 229 6.69 -1.65 -41.68
CA PHE A 229 6.01 -1.30 -40.43
C PHE A 229 5.54 -2.53 -39.64
N ASN A 230 4.97 -3.54 -40.31
CA ASN A 230 4.42 -4.71 -39.61
C ASN A 230 5.52 -5.55 -38.98
N LYS A 231 6.63 -5.74 -39.69
CA LYS A 231 7.79 -6.44 -39.16
C LYS A 231 8.40 -5.68 -37.98
N ALA A 232 8.62 -4.37 -38.15
CA ALA A 232 9.17 -3.54 -37.09
C ALA A 232 8.28 -3.52 -35.84
N LEU A 233 6.97 -3.47 -35.99
CA LEU A 233 6.01 -3.55 -34.89
C LEU A 233 6.13 -4.88 -34.15
N HIS A 234 6.15 -6.00 -34.87
CA HIS A 234 6.30 -7.32 -34.27
C HIS A 234 7.63 -7.44 -33.50
N ASP A 235 8.73 -7.04 -34.13
CA ASP A 235 10.09 -7.11 -33.53
C ASP A 235 10.18 -6.21 -32.28
N LEU A 236 9.55 -5.02 -32.30
CA LEU A 236 9.52 -4.07 -31.19
C LEU A 236 8.74 -4.63 -29.99
N VAL A 237 7.54 -5.14 -30.25
CA VAL A 237 6.69 -5.73 -29.19
C VAL A 237 7.38 -6.96 -28.58
N ARG A 238 7.92 -7.84 -29.43
CA ARG A 238 8.66 -9.02 -28.98
C ARG A 238 9.89 -8.64 -28.14
N LYS A 239 10.69 -7.67 -28.60
CA LYS A 239 11.87 -7.18 -27.89
C LYS A 239 11.47 -6.64 -26.51
N ALA A 240 10.42 -5.83 -26.44
CA ALA A 240 9.96 -5.26 -25.17
C ALA A 240 9.55 -6.36 -24.16
N PHE A 241 8.87 -7.42 -24.58
CA PHE A 241 8.51 -8.51 -23.68
C PHE A 241 9.73 -9.37 -23.27
N ILE A 242 10.72 -9.55 -24.14
CA ILE A 242 11.96 -10.26 -23.80
C ILE A 242 12.75 -9.49 -22.73
N GLU A 243 12.93 -8.18 -22.91
CA GLU A 243 13.78 -7.36 -22.06
C GLU A 243 13.10 -6.97 -20.74
N HIS A 244 11.77 -6.75 -20.75
CA HIS A 244 11.03 -6.19 -19.63
C HIS A 244 9.96 -7.15 -19.04
N GLY A 245 9.78 -8.34 -19.61
CA GLY A 245 8.84 -9.35 -19.10
C GLY A 245 9.17 -9.83 -17.67
N ARG A 246 10.38 -9.54 -17.17
CA ARG A 246 10.79 -9.86 -15.79
C ARG A 246 9.87 -9.27 -14.72
N ILE A 247 9.14 -8.19 -15.02
CA ILE A 247 8.22 -7.54 -14.08
C ILE A 247 6.84 -8.22 -14.03
N ILE A 248 6.55 -9.08 -15.02
CA ILE A 248 5.28 -9.80 -15.08
C ILE A 248 5.29 -10.94 -14.05
N PHE A 249 4.30 -10.93 -13.16
CA PHE A 249 4.14 -11.95 -12.15
C PHE A 249 2.66 -12.27 -11.91
N ASN A 250 2.27 -13.52 -12.17
CA ASN A 250 0.89 -14.00 -12.06
C ASN A 250 0.67 -14.86 -10.80
N GLY A 251 1.64 -14.92 -9.89
CA GLY A 251 1.60 -15.69 -8.65
C GLY A 251 1.13 -14.88 -7.44
N ASN A 252 1.27 -15.48 -6.26
CA ASN A 252 0.94 -14.84 -4.98
C ASN A 252 2.10 -13.96 -4.50
N GLY A 253 1.90 -12.64 -4.49
CA GLY A 253 2.90 -11.64 -4.08
C GLY A 253 3.24 -11.62 -2.57
N TYR A 254 2.50 -12.36 -1.73
CA TYR A 254 2.78 -12.43 -0.29
C TYR A 254 3.75 -13.55 0.11
N GLU A 255 4.07 -14.45 -0.81
CA GLU A 255 4.99 -15.54 -0.55
C GLU A 255 6.44 -15.07 -0.50
N GLU A 256 7.22 -15.57 0.47
CA GLU A 256 8.66 -15.27 0.56
C GLU A 256 9.40 -15.70 -0.71
N ALA A 257 8.97 -16.79 -1.34
CA ALA A 257 9.48 -17.24 -2.62
C ALA A 257 9.39 -16.16 -3.73
N TRP A 258 8.38 -15.27 -3.66
CA TRP A 258 8.31 -14.14 -4.59
C TRP A 258 9.39 -13.11 -4.31
N VAL A 259 9.69 -12.82 -3.06
CA VAL A 259 10.74 -11.86 -2.69
C VAL A 259 12.09 -12.33 -3.23
N GLU A 260 12.41 -13.62 -3.06
CA GLU A 260 13.62 -14.24 -3.59
C GLU A 260 13.66 -14.22 -5.13
N GLU A 261 12.55 -14.56 -5.76
CA GLU A 261 12.41 -14.54 -7.23
C GLU A 261 12.54 -13.13 -7.79
N ALA A 262 11.91 -12.14 -7.18
CA ALA A 262 12.01 -10.75 -7.58
C ALA A 262 13.45 -10.23 -7.50
N ALA A 263 14.17 -10.61 -6.44
CA ALA A 263 15.59 -10.28 -6.30
C ALA A 263 16.44 -10.93 -7.42
N ARG A 264 16.18 -12.19 -7.78
CA ARG A 264 16.86 -12.88 -8.91
C ARG A 264 16.56 -12.20 -10.26
N ARG A 265 15.35 -11.66 -10.43
CA ARG A 265 14.95 -10.89 -11.61
C ARG A 265 15.51 -9.47 -11.62
N GLY A 266 16.15 -9.01 -10.53
CA GLY A 266 16.67 -7.65 -10.39
C GLY A 266 15.59 -6.59 -10.21
N LEU A 267 14.43 -6.96 -9.62
CA LEU A 267 13.37 -6.04 -9.27
C LEU A 267 13.66 -5.36 -7.92
N ALA A 268 13.35 -4.08 -7.82
CA ALA A 268 13.55 -3.31 -6.60
C ALA A 268 12.53 -3.69 -5.52
N ASN A 269 13.02 -3.89 -4.29
CA ASN A 269 12.19 -4.10 -3.11
C ASN A 269 12.38 -2.93 -2.14
N LEU A 270 11.70 -1.82 -2.39
CA LEU A 270 11.77 -0.60 -1.61
C LEU A 270 10.68 -0.64 -0.51
N ARG A 271 10.99 -1.33 0.59
CA ARG A 271 10.02 -1.66 1.64
C ARG A 271 9.44 -0.43 2.32
N SER A 272 10.30 0.54 2.64
CA SER A 272 9.93 1.77 3.33
C SER A 272 9.96 3.00 2.42
N THR A 273 9.38 4.07 2.88
CA THR A 273 9.52 5.40 2.29
C THR A 273 10.98 5.86 2.32
N ALA A 274 11.72 5.56 3.39
CA ALA A 274 13.13 5.87 3.52
C ALA A 274 14.00 5.14 2.48
N ASP A 275 13.59 3.94 2.03
CA ASP A 275 14.25 3.23 0.93
C ASP A 275 13.86 3.79 -0.44
N ALA A 276 12.61 4.21 -0.59
CA ALA A 276 12.08 4.65 -1.88
C ALA A 276 12.55 6.05 -2.27
N LEU A 277 12.46 7.03 -1.35
CA LEU A 277 12.69 8.44 -1.67
C LEU A 277 14.05 8.76 -2.28
N PRO A 278 15.18 8.14 -1.89
CA PRO A 278 16.47 8.39 -2.55
C PRO A 278 16.44 8.09 -4.06
N THR A 279 15.58 7.19 -4.50
CA THR A 279 15.45 6.84 -5.92
C THR A 279 14.66 7.88 -6.74
N TYR A 280 13.93 8.79 -6.10
CA TYR A 280 13.12 9.81 -6.76
C TYR A 280 13.95 10.72 -7.67
N VAL A 281 15.17 11.06 -7.26
CA VAL A 281 16.09 11.94 -7.97
C VAL A 281 17.18 11.19 -8.75
N LEU A 282 16.99 9.89 -9.05
CA LEU A 282 17.87 9.19 -9.97
C LEU A 282 17.93 9.92 -11.31
N PRO A 283 19.11 9.98 -11.97
CA PRO A 283 19.27 10.72 -13.24
C PRO A 283 18.19 10.38 -14.26
N LYS A 284 17.87 9.09 -14.45
CA LYS A 284 16.82 8.64 -15.39
C LYS A 284 15.44 9.23 -15.08
N ASN A 285 15.11 9.36 -13.79
CA ASN A 285 13.82 9.90 -13.35
C ASN A 285 13.73 11.42 -13.53
N VAL A 286 14.83 12.12 -13.25
CA VAL A 286 14.93 13.57 -13.48
C VAL A 286 14.86 13.87 -14.98
N GLU A 287 15.61 13.12 -15.81
CA GLU A 287 15.60 13.26 -17.26
C GLU A 287 14.21 12.99 -17.85
N LEU A 288 13.52 11.95 -17.37
CA LEU A 288 12.15 11.63 -17.79
C LEU A 288 11.21 12.83 -17.58
N MET A 289 11.19 13.37 -16.36
CA MET A 289 10.27 14.45 -15.99
C MET A 289 10.60 15.76 -16.74
N MET A 290 11.87 16.04 -16.92
CA MET A 290 12.34 17.21 -17.70
C MET A 290 12.01 17.07 -19.19
N LYS A 291 12.26 15.92 -19.79
CA LYS A 291 12.02 15.64 -21.21
C LYS A 291 10.57 15.86 -21.60
N HIS A 292 9.64 15.45 -20.74
CA HIS A 292 8.21 15.61 -20.95
C HIS A 292 7.61 16.90 -20.40
N GLY A 293 8.46 17.82 -19.90
CA GLY A 293 8.02 19.12 -19.39
C GLY A 293 7.10 19.03 -18.15
N VAL A 294 7.19 17.94 -17.39
CA VAL A 294 6.37 17.74 -16.19
C VAL A 294 6.96 18.48 -15.00
N TYR A 295 8.26 18.35 -14.78
CA TYR A 295 9.02 19.06 -13.76
C TYR A 295 10.38 19.52 -14.29
N THR A 296 10.88 20.65 -13.80
CA THR A 296 12.28 21.03 -13.92
C THR A 296 13.15 20.21 -12.97
N LYS A 297 14.46 20.29 -13.17
CA LYS A 297 15.43 19.64 -12.27
C LYS A 297 15.27 20.19 -10.83
N GLU A 298 15.18 21.50 -10.70
CA GLU A 298 15.04 22.20 -9.42
C GLU A 298 13.74 21.77 -8.69
N GLU A 299 12.64 21.64 -9.42
CA GLU A 299 11.38 21.17 -8.86
C GLU A 299 11.46 19.72 -8.38
N MET A 300 12.15 18.85 -9.12
CA MET A 300 12.35 17.46 -8.68
C MET A 300 13.13 17.39 -7.36
N PHE A 301 14.22 18.13 -7.24
CA PHE A 301 15.03 18.14 -6.02
C PHE A 301 14.28 18.81 -4.86
N SER A 302 13.59 19.91 -5.09
CA SER A 302 12.77 20.55 -4.06
C SER A 302 11.64 19.65 -3.56
N ARG A 303 10.96 18.92 -4.46
CA ARG A 303 9.94 17.94 -4.08
C ARG A 303 10.53 16.78 -3.28
N HIS A 304 11.71 16.32 -3.64
CA HIS A 304 12.42 15.28 -2.90
C HIS A 304 12.67 15.71 -1.45
N GLU A 305 13.21 16.91 -1.25
CA GLU A 305 13.42 17.47 0.10
C GLU A 305 12.11 17.60 0.88
N ILE A 306 11.05 18.10 0.25
CA ILE A 306 9.72 18.22 0.87
C ILE A 306 9.17 16.85 1.29
N HIS A 307 9.35 15.81 0.49
CA HIS A 307 8.89 14.46 0.82
C HIS A 307 9.64 13.88 2.02
N MET A 308 10.97 14.05 2.09
CA MET A 308 11.78 13.63 3.22
C MET A 308 11.40 14.38 4.50
N GLU A 309 11.26 15.72 4.40
CA GLU A 309 10.81 16.55 5.52
C GLU A 309 9.43 16.14 6.02
N LYS A 310 8.50 15.87 5.12
CA LYS A 310 7.15 15.42 5.46
C LYS A 310 7.17 14.09 6.19
N TYR A 311 7.96 13.12 5.71
CA TYR A 311 8.13 11.83 6.38
C TYR A 311 8.61 12.01 7.82
N ARG A 312 9.71 12.73 7.99
CA ARG A 312 10.29 13.04 9.30
C ARG A 312 9.28 13.72 10.24
N LYS A 313 8.59 14.76 9.75
CA LYS A 313 7.60 15.50 10.55
C LYS A 313 6.44 14.62 11.02
N VAL A 314 5.95 13.72 10.16
CA VAL A 314 4.87 12.82 10.54
C VAL A 314 5.32 11.88 11.64
N ILE A 315 6.44 11.17 11.48
CA ILE A 315 6.97 10.28 12.53
C ILE A 315 7.28 11.03 13.82
N HIS A 316 7.84 12.25 13.73
CA HIS A 316 8.11 13.08 14.91
C HIS A 316 6.82 13.40 15.70
N ILE A 317 5.76 13.82 15.00
CA ILE A 317 4.49 14.16 15.64
C ILE A 317 3.86 12.93 16.28
N GLU A 318 3.87 11.79 15.59
CA GLU A 318 3.34 10.53 16.09
C GLU A 318 4.11 10.06 17.32
N ALA A 319 5.46 10.10 17.30
CA ALA A 319 6.31 9.74 18.43
C ALA A 319 6.11 10.65 19.63
N ALA A 320 6.07 11.97 19.43
CA ALA A 320 5.83 12.94 20.49
C ALA A 320 4.45 12.75 21.13
N THR A 321 3.43 12.49 20.32
CA THR A 321 2.07 12.18 20.79
C THR A 321 2.06 10.89 21.60
N MET A 322 2.75 9.84 21.13
CA MET A 322 2.87 8.57 21.86
C MET A 322 3.53 8.76 23.23
N VAL A 323 4.61 9.54 23.32
CA VAL A 323 5.25 9.88 24.61
C VAL A 323 4.27 10.58 25.53
N ASP A 324 3.52 11.56 25.03
CA ASP A 324 2.52 12.30 25.81
C ASP A 324 1.41 11.39 26.35
N MET A 325 0.82 10.55 25.50
CA MET A 325 -0.21 9.58 25.86
C MET A 325 0.28 8.60 26.93
N VAL A 326 1.50 8.08 26.78
CA VAL A 326 2.07 7.14 27.76
C VAL A 326 2.29 7.80 29.10
N GLN A 327 2.93 8.98 29.13
CA GLN A 327 3.30 9.65 30.37
C GLN A 327 2.11 10.20 31.15
N HIS A 328 1.12 10.74 30.47
CA HIS A 328 0.00 11.41 31.12
C HIS A 328 -1.21 10.51 31.39
N GLU A 329 -1.38 9.44 30.63
CA GLU A 329 -2.60 8.65 30.71
C GLU A 329 -2.34 7.15 30.96
N ILE A 330 -1.57 6.46 30.10
CA ILE A 330 -1.46 5.01 30.13
C ILE A 330 -0.76 4.50 31.40
N LEU A 331 0.40 5.05 31.74
CA LEU A 331 1.15 4.66 32.96
C LEU A 331 0.31 4.89 34.22
N ASN A 332 -0.41 6.00 34.28
CA ASN A 332 -1.25 6.34 35.41
C ASN A 332 -2.45 5.36 35.54
N ALA A 333 -3.11 5.07 34.44
CA ALA A 333 -4.25 4.14 34.39
C ALA A 333 -3.86 2.72 34.81
N ALA A 334 -2.73 2.21 34.28
CA ALA A 334 -2.22 0.90 34.64
C ALA A 334 -1.80 0.84 36.12
N SER A 335 -1.12 1.87 36.64
CA SER A 335 -0.72 1.97 38.06
C SER A 335 -1.94 2.07 38.99
N GLU A 336 -3.00 2.79 38.61
CA GLU A 336 -4.23 2.85 39.39
C GLU A 336 -4.90 1.48 39.51
N TYR A 337 -4.95 0.73 38.41
CA TYR A 337 -5.49 -0.63 38.44
C TYR A 337 -4.60 -1.58 39.25
N GLU A 338 -3.28 -1.49 39.16
CA GLU A 338 -2.33 -2.24 39.99
C GLU A 338 -2.57 -1.96 41.47
N SER A 339 -2.68 -0.69 41.84
CA SER A 339 -3.02 -0.28 43.21
C SER A 339 -4.32 -0.90 43.70
N LYS A 340 -5.33 -0.96 42.82
CA LYS A 340 -6.63 -1.61 43.14
C LYS A 340 -6.51 -3.11 43.38
N LEU A 341 -5.66 -3.79 42.65
CA LEU A 341 -5.35 -5.22 42.88
C LEU A 341 -4.68 -5.43 44.23
N CYS A 342 -3.72 -4.56 44.59
CA CYS A 342 -3.03 -4.58 45.87
C CYS A 342 -4.02 -4.34 47.03
N GLU A 343 -4.89 -3.35 46.93
CA GLU A 343 -5.96 -3.14 47.92
C GLU A 343 -6.87 -4.36 48.08
N THR A 344 -7.21 -5.03 46.98
CA THR A 344 -8.05 -6.21 47.01
C THR A 344 -7.40 -7.35 47.77
N MET A 345 -6.09 -7.55 47.54
CA MET A 345 -5.30 -8.56 48.28
C MET A 345 -5.28 -8.26 49.79
N LEU A 346 -5.03 -7.01 50.18
CA LEU A 346 -5.02 -6.59 51.58
C LEU A 346 -6.39 -6.85 52.24
N ARG A 347 -7.48 -6.45 51.61
CA ARG A 347 -8.85 -6.67 52.11
C ARG A 347 -9.23 -8.14 52.22
N LYS A 348 -8.81 -8.99 51.27
CA LYS A 348 -8.99 -10.42 51.36
C LYS A 348 -8.27 -11.03 52.55
N HIS A 349 -7.00 -10.61 52.76
CA HIS A 349 -6.19 -11.08 53.88
C HIS A 349 -6.79 -10.66 55.25
N GLU A 350 -7.26 -9.42 55.34
CA GLU A 350 -7.95 -8.91 56.57
C GLU A 350 -9.25 -9.65 56.85
N ALA A 351 -10.03 -9.98 55.83
CA ALA A 351 -11.32 -10.68 55.97
C ALA A 351 -11.14 -12.14 56.32
N ALA A 352 -10.23 -12.87 55.66
CA ALA A 352 -9.88 -14.26 55.89
C ALA A 352 -8.52 -14.55 55.25
N PRO A 353 -7.45 -14.78 56.05
CA PRO A 353 -6.07 -14.98 55.56
C PRO A 353 -5.90 -16.15 54.59
N GLU A 354 -6.82 -17.11 54.62
CA GLU A 354 -6.84 -18.30 53.75
C GLU A 354 -7.42 -18.07 52.36
N LEU A 355 -8.02 -16.90 52.10
CA LEU A 355 -8.61 -16.59 50.79
C LEU A 355 -7.49 -16.51 49.74
N PRO A 356 -7.66 -17.20 48.58
CA PRO A 356 -6.65 -17.17 47.53
C PRO A 356 -6.57 -15.80 46.86
N CYS A 357 -5.33 -15.34 46.61
CA CYS A 357 -5.01 -14.06 45.95
C CYS A 357 -4.11 -14.27 44.71
N HIS A 358 -4.12 -15.47 44.11
CA HIS A 358 -3.23 -15.76 42.99
C HIS A 358 -3.50 -14.90 41.76
N VAL A 359 -4.75 -14.58 41.44
CA VAL A 359 -5.15 -13.78 40.30
C VAL A 359 -4.66 -12.35 40.48
N GLU A 360 -4.97 -11.71 41.62
CA GLU A 360 -4.59 -10.36 41.91
C GLU A 360 -3.07 -10.19 41.92
N LYS A 361 -2.37 -11.13 42.57
CA LYS A 361 -0.90 -11.13 42.64
C LYS A 361 -0.26 -11.30 41.26
N SER A 362 -0.78 -12.22 40.43
CA SER A 362 -0.26 -12.45 39.09
C SER A 362 -0.46 -11.23 38.19
N LEU A 363 -1.67 -10.63 38.22
CA LEU A 363 -1.98 -9.43 37.42
C LEU A 363 -1.13 -8.24 37.87
N ALA A 364 -1.09 -7.93 39.20
CA ALA A 364 -0.32 -6.82 39.72
C ALA A 364 1.18 -6.94 39.34
N ASN A 365 1.74 -8.13 39.52
CA ASN A 365 3.16 -8.37 39.13
C ASN A 365 3.39 -8.19 37.63
N SER A 366 2.47 -8.68 36.78
CA SER A 366 2.62 -8.51 35.32
C SER A 366 2.49 -7.06 34.88
N ILE A 367 1.55 -6.32 35.46
CA ILE A 367 1.34 -4.89 35.17
C ILE A 367 2.56 -4.08 35.67
N GLY A 368 3.08 -4.32 36.87
CA GLY A 368 4.25 -3.63 37.39
C GLY A 368 5.48 -3.81 36.50
N ILE A 369 5.77 -5.05 36.09
CA ILE A 369 6.88 -5.34 35.16
C ILE A 369 6.72 -4.60 33.83
N LEU A 370 5.50 -4.56 33.30
CA LEU A 370 5.25 -3.86 32.03
C LEU A 370 5.30 -2.34 32.18
N ASN A 371 4.86 -1.79 33.32
CA ASN A 371 4.98 -0.36 33.63
C ASN A 371 6.44 0.09 33.70
N ASP A 372 7.30 -0.66 34.40
CA ASP A 372 8.73 -0.35 34.45
C ASP A 372 9.35 -0.38 33.06
N LYS A 373 9.06 -1.43 32.29
CA LYS A 373 9.54 -1.55 30.92
C LYS A 373 9.02 -0.41 30.03
N LEU A 374 7.73 -0.05 30.13
CA LEU A 374 7.13 1.02 29.34
C LEU A 374 7.77 2.37 29.67
N LEU A 375 8.08 2.63 30.95
CA LEU A 375 8.78 3.84 31.36
C LEU A 375 10.17 3.93 30.72
N GLU A 376 10.96 2.86 30.78
CA GLU A 376 12.29 2.80 30.14
C GLU A 376 12.22 3.04 28.63
N GLN A 377 11.29 2.38 27.94
CA GLN A 377 11.09 2.55 26.50
C GLN A 377 10.64 3.97 26.13
N THR A 378 9.78 4.57 26.95
CA THR A 378 9.33 5.95 26.74
C THR A 378 10.46 6.96 26.91
N VAL A 379 11.34 6.75 27.90
CA VAL A 379 12.55 7.57 28.08
C VAL A 379 13.49 7.42 26.87
N THR A 380 13.67 6.20 26.36
CA THR A 380 14.46 5.93 25.17
C THR A 380 13.91 6.69 23.96
N LEU A 381 12.62 6.55 23.68
CA LEU A 381 11.94 7.23 22.56
C LEU A 381 12.04 8.76 22.69
N LYS A 382 11.85 9.30 23.88
CA LYS A 382 12.00 10.74 24.15
C LYS A 382 13.43 11.21 23.88
N THR A 383 14.43 10.45 24.35
CA THR A 383 15.84 10.74 24.11
C THR A 383 16.17 10.69 22.62
N ALA A 384 15.62 9.72 21.87
CA ALA A 384 15.78 9.65 20.44
C ALA A 384 15.22 10.89 19.72
N LEU A 385 14.08 11.42 20.16
CA LEU A 385 13.52 12.66 19.64
C LEU A 385 14.39 13.90 19.93
N GLU A 386 14.96 13.98 21.14
CA GLU A 386 15.80 15.09 21.58
C GLU A 386 17.19 15.09 20.93
N THR A 387 17.71 13.90 20.59
CA THR A 387 19.04 13.70 20.00
C THR A 387 19.01 13.53 18.50
N ALA A 388 17.86 13.72 17.86
CA ALA A 388 17.75 13.64 16.40
C ALA A 388 18.77 14.56 15.72
N PRO A 389 19.43 14.13 14.62
CA PRO A 389 20.54 14.83 13.99
C PRO A 389 20.08 16.08 13.23
N VAL A 390 19.72 17.12 13.98
CA VAL A 390 19.25 18.40 13.42
C VAL A 390 20.39 19.07 12.63
N GLY A 391 20.13 19.39 11.37
CA GLY A 391 21.11 20.02 10.46
C GLY A 391 21.98 19.05 9.68
N ALA A 392 21.74 17.75 9.79
CA ALA A 392 22.25 16.76 8.86
C ALA A 392 21.56 16.87 7.49
N SER A 393 21.94 16.04 6.52
CA SER A 393 21.21 15.97 5.26
C SER A 393 19.78 15.46 5.48
N GLY A 394 18.83 15.87 4.63
CA GLY A 394 17.45 15.41 4.72
C GLY A 394 17.31 13.89 4.68
N GLU A 395 18.20 13.20 3.96
CA GLU A 395 18.23 11.73 3.89
C GLU A 395 18.73 11.10 5.21
N GLU A 396 19.78 11.65 5.82
CA GLU A 396 20.30 11.17 7.12
C GLU A 396 19.26 11.36 8.23
N GLU A 397 18.61 12.53 8.27
CA GLU A 397 17.52 12.77 9.22
C GLU A 397 16.36 11.80 8.99
N MET A 398 15.92 11.61 7.75
CA MET A 398 14.83 10.68 7.40
C MET A 398 15.17 9.25 7.83
N ARG A 399 16.38 8.78 7.55
CA ARG A 399 16.83 7.44 7.97
C ARG A 399 16.90 7.29 9.47
N TYR A 400 17.33 8.30 10.19
CA TYR A 400 17.30 8.27 11.65
C TYR A 400 15.87 8.09 12.19
N TYR A 401 14.90 8.83 11.64
CA TYR A 401 13.50 8.68 12.03
C TYR A 401 12.93 7.30 11.67
N HIS A 402 13.35 6.73 10.57
CA HIS A 402 12.96 5.38 10.19
C HIS A 402 13.60 4.30 11.05
N ASP A 403 14.94 4.35 11.21
CA ASP A 403 15.70 3.23 11.78
C ASP A 403 15.71 3.25 13.32
N VAL A 404 15.57 4.44 13.93
CA VAL A 404 15.65 4.61 15.38
C VAL A 404 14.27 4.97 15.94
N VAL A 405 13.72 6.12 15.56
CA VAL A 405 12.49 6.62 16.18
C VAL A 405 11.30 5.69 15.94
N ALA A 406 11.08 5.23 14.72
CA ALA A 406 9.97 4.31 14.40
C ALA A 406 10.15 2.95 15.10
N ALA A 407 11.37 2.43 15.21
CA ALA A 407 11.65 1.18 15.93
C ALA A 407 11.37 1.32 17.44
N ASP A 408 11.72 2.45 18.04
CA ASP A 408 11.39 2.74 19.45
C ASP A 408 9.88 2.89 19.65
N MET A 409 9.16 3.49 18.69
CA MET A 409 7.69 3.58 18.73
C MET A 409 7.05 2.19 18.71
N ASP A 410 7.52 1.28 17.88
CA ASP A 410 7.04 -0.10 17.82
C ASP A 410 7.26 -0.82 19.15
N ALA A 411 8.41 -0.64 19.78
CA ALA A 411 8.71 -1.22 21.09
C ALA A 411 7.78 -0.71 22.19
N VAL A 412 7.49 0.60 22.22
CA VAL A 412 6.50 1.21 23.14
C VAL A 412 5.11 0.64 22.87
N ARG A 413 4.70 0.57 21.61
CA ARG A 413 3.39 0.06 21.19
C ARG A 413 3.15 -1.37 21.64
N ASP A 414 4.11 -2.26 21.43
CA ASP A 414 4.02 -3.67 21.84
C ASP A 414 3.79 -3.83 23.35
N THR A 415 4.41 -2.96 24.16
CA THR A 415 4.23 -2.99 25.61
C THR A 415 2.88 -2.42 26.03
N VAL A 416 2.43 -1.34 25.40
CA VAL A 416 1.11 -0.74 25.63
C VAL A 416 -0.02 -1.71 25.27
N ASP A 417 0.05 -2.39 24.11
CA ASP A 417 -0.96 -3.37 23.71
C ASP A 417 -1.07 -4.53 24.70
N ARG A 418 0.03 -4.93 25.33
CA ARG A 418 0.01 -5.92 26.39
C ARG A 418 -0.62 -5.39 27.69
N LEU A 419 -0.34 -4.14 28.07
CA LEU A 419 -0.98 -3.49 29.22
C LEU A 419 -2.49 -3.34 29.03
N GLU A 420 -2.94 -2.97 27.82
CA GLU A 420 -4.36 -2.90 27.47
C GLU A 420 -5.07 -4.22 27.78
N THR A 421 -4.49 -5.36 27.38
CA THR A 421 -5.11 -6.67 27.61
C THR A 421 -5.19 -7.08 29.09
N LEU A 422 -4.33 -6.55 29.95
CA LEU A 422 -4.27 -6.87 31.37
C LEU A 422 -5.05 -5.87 32.24
N THR A 423 -5.19 -4.63 31.79
CA THR A 423 -5.84 -3.56 32.55
C THR A 423 -7.37 -3.63 32.37
N ALA A 424 -8.11 -3.57 33.48
CA ALA A 424 -9.56 -3.61 33.39
C ALA A 424 -10.10 -2.37 32.64
N GLY A 425 -11.01 -2.57 31.69
CA GLY A 425 -11.49 -1.55 30.75
C GLY A 425 -12.00 -0.24 31.38
N LYS A 426 -12.52 -0.29 32.62
CA LYS A 426 -12.91 0.94 33.34
C LYS A 426 -11.74 1.85 33.74
N TYR A 427 -10.50 1.33 33.76
CA TYR A 427 -9.28 2.10 34.03
C TYR A 427 -8.56 2.50 32.76
N TRP A 428 -8.79 1.76 31.64
CA TRP A 428 -8.12 2.05 30.38
C TRP A 428 -8.61 3.38 29.79
N PRO A 429 -7.72 4.32 29.47
CA PRO A 429 -8.12 5.70 29.13
C PRO A 429 -8.63 5.87 27.70
N TYR A 430 -8.46 4.86 26.86
CA TYR A 430 -8.80 4.91 25.44
C TYR A 430 -9.86 3.87 25.07
N PRO A 431 -10.65 4.11 24.00
CA PRO A 431 -11.54 3.10 23.46
C PRO A 431 -10.75 1.85 23.04
N THR A 432 -11.21 0.67 23.44
CA THR A 432 -10.64 -0.59 23.01
C THR A 432 -10.93 -0.86 21.53
N PHE A 433 -10.21 -1.80 20.92
CA PHE A 433 -10.54 -2.26 19.56
C PHE A 433 -11.98 -2.73 19.44
N TYR A 434 -12.52 -3.36 20.50
CA TYR A 434 -13.91 -3.77 20.55
C TYR A 434 -14.87 -2.58 20.46
N ASP A 435 -14.62 -1.55 21.23
CA ASP A 435 -15.45 -0.33 21.23
C ASP A 435 -15.43 0.36 19.85
N LEU A 436 -14.26 0.44 19.22
CA LEU A 436 -14.10 1.09 17.91
C LEU A 436 -14.67 0.28 16.74
N LEU A 437 -14.63 -1.06 16.82
CA LEU A 437 -15.05 -1.94 15.73
C LEU A 437 -16.50 -2.38 15.81
N PHE A 438 -17.09 -2.41 16.99
CA PHE A 438 -18.39 -3.02 17.23
C PHE A 438 -19.43 -2.10 17.91
N SER A 439 -19.05 -0.91 18.35
CA SER A 439 -19.99 0.09 18.83
C SER A 439 -20.77 0.69 17.65
N VAL A 440 -21.95 0.19 17.39
CA VAL A 440 -22.95 0.77 16.49
C VAL A 440 -24.21 1.02 17.28
#